data_e1757ae41391269f97f2621c9d7ffb15
#
_entry.id   e1757ae41391269f97f2621c9d7ffb15
#
_cell.length_a   1.000
_cell.length_b   1.000
_cell.length_c   1.000
_cell.angle_alpha   90.00
_cell.angle_beta   90.00
_cell.angle_gamma   90.00
#
_symmetry.space_group_name_H-M   'P 1'
#
loop_
_entity.id
_entity.type
_entity.pdbx_description
1 polymer ?
#
loop_
_entity_poly.entity_id
_entity_poly.type
_entity_poly.pdbx_seq_one_letter_code
_entity_poly.pdbx_strand_id
1 'polypeptide(L)'
;SSTVRIHIHTNSPEQIFELVRQHGEIQQRKVEDMVHQHQEWIRSEKDRVGIVTDSTCDLPQEFLDRYNIRVIPLTLAMDKDEFVDKVTITPEEFNQRLSFSSSVRTSQPSPGAFQDAFAAALNEHDGLVSIHLSAAMSGTWQGAVAASRNSADRIRVLNSKLVSIGLGMVVLEAAKRAQKGATIDEVEEAARAAASRTRFYVGLDTLDYAVRGGRVSKGSGLL
;
A
#
# COMPACT_ATOMS: atom_id res chain seq x y z
N SER A 1 -51.43 -21.32 11.02
CA SER A 1 -50.53 -20.24 10.54
C SER A 1 -49.61 -20.82 9.50
N SER A 2 -49.59 -20.26 8.30
CA SER A 2 -48.68 -20.65 7.25
C SER A 2 -47.42 -19.76 7.30
N THR A 3 -46.24 -20.40 7.36
CA THR A 3 -44.98 -19.68 7.27
C THR A 3 -44.50 -19.71 5.82
N VAL A 4 -44.14 -18.58 5.30
CA VAL A 4 -43.59 -18.43 3.95
C VAL A 4 -42.11 -18.06 4.06
N ARG A 5 -41.23 -18.68 3.28
CA ARG A 5 -39.82 -18.29 3.14
C ARG A 5 -39.65 -17.54 1.84
N ILE A 6 -39.06 -16.34 1.95
CA ILE A 6 -38.80 -15.48 0.80
C ILE A 6 -37.29 -15.34 0.66
N HIS A 7 -36.77 -15.48 -0.56
CA HIS A 7 -35.36 -15.25 -0.88
C HIS A 7 -35.31 -14.19 -1.99
N ILE A 8 -34.59 -13.08 -1.73
CA ILE A 8 -34.54 -11.94 -2.64
C ILE A 8 -33.09 -11.45 -2.78
N HIS A 9 -32.65 -11.19 -4.00
CA HIS A 9 -31.41 -10.50 -4.30
C HIS A 9 -31.69 -9.00 -4.42
N THR A 10 -31.03 -8.19 -3.60
CA THR A 10 -31.24 -6.75 -3.58
C THR A 10 -29.99 -6.02 -3.06
N ASN A 11 -29.77 -4.80 -3.51
CA ASN A 11 -28.77 -3.89 -2.95
C ASN A 11 -29.33 -3.04 -1.79
N SER A 12 -30.61 -3.20 -1.43
CA SER A 12 -31.30 -2.41 -0.40
C SER A 12 -32.15 -3.32 0.49
N PRO A 13 -31.56 -4.21 1.32
CA PRO A 13 -32.27 -5.22 2.10
C PRO A 13 -33.28 -4.61 3.07
N GLU A 14 -33.00 -3.46 3.66
CA GLU A 14 -33.89 -2.79 4.62
C GLU A 14 -35.24 -2.37 3.98
N GLN A 15 -35.21 -1.93 2.72
CA GLN A 15 -36.45 -1.59 1.99
C GLN A 15 -37.34 -2.82 1.77
N ILE A 16 -36.73 -3.98 1.54
CA ILE A 16 -37.47 -5.24 1.40
C ILE A 16 -38.08 -5.65 2.73
N PHE A 17 -37.38 -5.53 3.84
CA PHE A 17 -37.93 -5.83 5.14
C PHE A 17 -39.10 -4.91 5.52
N GLU A 18 -39.04 -3.64 5.17
CA GLU A 18 -40.12 -2.67 5.36
C GLU A 18 -41.37 -3.05 4.55
N LEU A 19 -41.19 -3.45 3.29
CA LEU A 19 -42.29 -3.92 2.44
C LEU A 19 -42.93 -5.19 2.98
N VAL A 20 -42.11 -6.18 3.39
CA VAL A 20 -42.62 -7.48 3.91
C VAL A 20 -43.39 -7.30 5.23
N ARG A 21 -43.01 -6.37 6.11
CA ARG A 21 -43.73 -6.05 7.34
C ARG A 21 -45.17 -5.59 7.09
N GLN A 22 -45.48 -5.01 5.96
CA GLN A 22 -46.84 -4.61 5.59
C GLN A 22 -47.74 -5.81 5.29
N HIS A 23 -47.17 -7.00 5.04
CA HIS A 23 -47.90 -8.21 4.66
C HIS A 23 -47.87 -9.34 5.73
N GLY A 24 -47.03 -9.17 6.78
CA GLY A 24 -46.93 -10.16 7.85
C GLY A 24 -45.78 -9.90 8.80
N GLU A 25 -45.71 -10.73 9.84
CA GLU A 25 -44.64 -10.66 10.85
C GLU A 25 -43.41 -11.41 10.37
N ILE A 26 -42.23 -10.76 10.46
CA ILE A 26 -40.94 -11.39 10.12
C ILE A 26 -40.45 -12.16 11.35
N GLN A 27 -40.47 -13.47 11.26
CA GLN A 27 -39.96 -14.34 12.32
C GLN A 27 -38.44 -14.48 12.34
N GLN A 28 -37.82 -14.49 11.17
CA GLN A 28 -36.37 -14.61 11.01
C GLN A 28 -35.90 -13.84 9.78
N ARG A 29 -34.79 -13.14 9.92
CA ARG A 29 -34.11 -12.43 8.80
C ARG A 29 -32.66 -12.84 8.71
N LYS A 30 -32.15 -13.01 7.49
CA LYS A 30 -30.75 -13.22 7.19
C LYS A 30 -30.39 -12.34 6.00
N VAL A 31 -29.33 -11.56 6.13
CA VAL A 31 -28.75 -10.75 5.04
C VAL A 31 -27.35 -11.29 4.81
N GLU A 32 -27.03 -11.63 3.58
CA GLU A 32 -25.70 -12.08 3.17
C GLU A 32 -25.21 -11.18 2.05
N ASP A 33 -24.03 -10.62 2.23
CA ASP A 33 -23.34 -9.88 1.18
C ASP A 33 -22.67 -10.88 0.24
N MET A 34 -23.33 -11.16 -0.88
CA MET A 34 -22.85 -12.09 -1.90
C MET A 34 -21.55 -11.63 -2.57
N VAL A 35 -21.33 -10.33 -2.65
CA VAL A 35 -20.08 -9.78 -3.21
C VAL A 35 -18.92 -10.05 -2.25
N HIS A 36 -19.15 -9.83 -0.96
CA HIS A 36 -18.17 -10.12 0.08
C HIS A 36 -17.88 -11.62 0.20
N GLN A 37 -18.93 -12.48 0.22
CA GLN A 37 -18.77 -13.93 0.24
C GLN A 37 -18.04 -14.47 -1.00
N HIS A 38 -18.33 -13.93 -2.18
CA HIS A 38 -17.63 -14.32 -3.40
C HIS A 38 -16.17 -13.91 -3.38
N GLN A 39 -15.86 -12.74 -2.83
CA GLN A 39 -14.48 -12.28 -2.62
C GLN A 39 -13.74 -13.15 -1.60
N GLU A 40 -14.40 -13.54 -0.50
CA GLU A 40 -13.82 -14.46 0.49
C GLU A 40 -13.60 -15.86 -0.08
N TRP A 41 -14.52 -16.35 -0.90
CA TRP A 41 -14.40 -17.67 -1.54
C TRP A 41 -13.24 -17.69 -2.56
N ILE A 42 -13.12 -16.68 -3.42
CA ILE A 42 -11.97 -16.53 -4.33
C ILE A 42 -10.66 -16.45 -3.53
N ARG A 43 -10.69 -15.79 -2.36
CA ARG A 43 -9.54 -15.62 -1.46
C ARG A 43 -9.13 -16.93 -0.78
N SER A 44 -10.06 -17.89 -0.59
CA SER A 44 -9.80 -19.16 0.12
C SER A 44 -9.20 -20.25 -0.76
N GLU A 45 -9.28 -20.16 -2.08
CA GLU A 45 -8.83 -21.19 -3.02
C GLU A 45 -7.56 -20.86 -3.81
N LYS A 46 -7.00 -19.66 -3.68
CA LYS A 46 -5.80 -19.22 -4.43
C LYS A 46 -4.74 -18.65 -3.50
N ASP A 47 -3.49 -18.77 -3.90
CA ASP A 47 -2.35 -18.16 -3.23
C ASP A 47 -2.64 -16.68 -2.92
N ARG A 48 -2.71 -16.34 -1.63
CA ARG A 48 -2.95 -14.97 -1.20
C ARG A 48 -1.64 -14.21 -1.28
N VAL A 49 -1.57 -13.24 -2.18
CA VAL A 49 -0.39 -12.39 -2.35
C VAL A 49 -0.60 -11.07 -1.64
N GLY A 50 0.23 -10.80 -0.63
CA GLY A 50 0.27 -9.53 0.08
C GLY A 50 1.15 -8.50 -0.64
N ILE A 51 0.78 -7.22 -0.51
CA ILE A 51 1.54 -6.11 -1.08
C ILE A 51 2.19 -5.32 0.05
N VAL A 52 3.49 -5.10 -0.10
CA VAL A 52 4.30 -4.30 0.82
C VAL A 52 4.95 -3.15 0.05
N THR A 53 5.01 -1.97 0.65
CA THR A 53 5.67 -0.80 0.08
C THR A 53 6.32 0.04 1.17
N ASP A 54 6.90 1.17 0.83
CA ASP A 54 7.40 2.16 1.79
C ASP A 54 6.54 3.44 1.80
N SER A 55 6.75 4.29 2.80
CA SER A 55 5.92 5.47 3.03
C SER A 55 5.99 6.53 1.93
N THR A 56 6.94 6.40 0.98
CA THR A 56 7.02 7.33 -0.16
C THR A 56 6.04 7.03 -1.28
N CYS A 57 5.16 6.02 -1.13
CA CYS A 57 4.19 5.66 -2.17
C CYS A 57 3.07 6.69 -2.37
N ASP A 58 2.83 7.55 -1.37
CA ASP A 58 1.83 8.63 -1.39
C ASP A 58 0.43 8.23 -1.88
N LEU A 59 0.05 6.99 -1.64
CA LEU A 59 -1.33 6.55 -1.84
C LEU A 59 -2.22 7.11 -0.71
N PRO A 60 -3.45 7.55 -1.02
CA PRO A 60 -4.46 7.84 -0.02
C PRO A 60 -4.73 6.63 0.88
N GLN A 61 -4.99 6.89 2.18
CA GLN A 61 -5.20 5.85 3.19
C GLN A 61 -6.32 4.87 2.78
N GLU A 62 -7.37 5.37 2.13
CA GLU A 62 -8.48 4.56 1.64
C GLU A 62 -8.06 3.42 0.70
N PHE A 63 -7.00 3.62 -0.13
CA PHE A 63 -6.47 2.58 -0.99
C PHE A 63 -5.58 1.60 -0.22
N LEU A 64 -4.79 2.10 0.73
CA LEU A 64 -3.97 1.26 1.61
C LEU A 64 -4.86 0.28 2.38
N ASP A 65 -5.94 0.77 2.97
CA ASP A 65 -6.90 -0.03 3.74
C ASP A 65 -7.69 -0.99 2.84
N ARG A 66 -8.22 -0.49 1.72
CA ARG A 66 -9.04 -1.27 0.80
C ARG A 66 -8.32 -2.50 0.25
N TYR A 67 -7.03 -2.37 -0.02
CA TYR A 67 -6.20 -3.42 -0.63
C TYR A 67 -5.29 -4.11 0.38
N ASN A 68 -5.41 -3.80 1.68
CA ASN A 68 -4.55 -4.31 2.75
C ASN A 68 -3.05 -4.17 2.40
N ILE A 69 -2.65 -2.98 1.92
CA ILE A 69 -1.27 -2.68 1.55
C ILE A 69 -0.48 -2.34 2.80
N ARG A 70 0.57 -3.10 3.08
CA ARG A 70 1.44 -2.83 4.24
C ARG A 70 2.51 -1.81 3.87
N VAL A 71 2.56 -0.73 4.63
CA VAL A 71 3.55 0.34 4.44
C VAL A 71 4.65 0.23 5.50
N ILE A 72 5.91 0.24 5.06
CA ILE A 72 7.08 0.32 5.93
C ILE A 72 7.54 1.77 5.94
N PRO A 73 7.44 2.48 7.07
CA PRO A 73 7.75 3.89 7.12
C PRO A 73 9.26 4.16 7.08
N LEU A 74 9.65 5.23 6.38
CA LEU A 74 10.97 5.82 6.47
C LEU A 74 11.11 6.58 7.80
N THR A 75 12.35 6.90 8.17
CA THR A 75 12.64 7.79 9.29
C THR A 75 12.96 9.18 8.79
N LEU A 76 12.44 10.20 9.48
CA LEU A 76 12.73 11.61 9.27
C LEU A 76 13.50 12.15 10.45
N ALA A 77 14.62 12.82 10.21
CA ALA A 77 15.34 13.57 11.22
C ALA A 77 15.23 15.06 10.90
N MET A 78 14.76 15.85 11.85
CA MET A 78 14.62 17.31 11.77
C MET A 78 15.36 17.92 12.97
N ASP A 79 16.47 18.57 12.71
CA ASP A 79 17.39 19.10 13.71
C ASP A 79 17.86 18.02 14.70
N LYS A 80 17.29 17.95 15.91
CA LYS A 80 17.61 16.97 16.97
C LYS A 80 16.52 15.91 17.14
N ASP A 81 15.39 16.08 16.47
CA ASP A 81 14.22 15.22 16.61
C ASP A 81 14.19 14.15 15.50
N GLU A 82 13.77 12.95 15.86
CA GLU A 82 13.51 11.86 14.92
C GLU A 82 12.03 11.52 14.89
N PHE A 83 11.52 11.26 13.70
CA PHE A 83 10.13 10.91 13.44
C PHE A 83 10.03 9.70 12.52
N VAL A 84 8.95 8.95 12.69
CA VAL A 84 8.54 7.88 11.77
C VAL A 84 7.54 8.49 10.78
N ASP A 85 7.90 8.48 9.50
CA ASP A 85 7.14 9.14 8.43
C ASP A 85 5.67 8.66 8.38
N LYS A 86 4.75 9.62 8.41
CA LYS A 86 3.28 9.41 8.41
C LYS A 86 2.74 8.61 9.61
N VAL A 87 3.57 8.37 10.64
CA VAL A 87 3.19 7.68 11.89
C VAL A 87 3.30 8.60 13.09
N THR A 88 4.47 9.23 13.31
CA THR A 88 4.71 10.14 14.44
C THR A 88 4.83 11.61 14.01
N ILE A 89 4.71 11.87 12.72
CA ILE A 89 4.61 13.21 12.13
C ILE A 89 3.70 13.13 10.90
N THR A 90 2.75 14.05 10.79
CA THR A 90 1.91 14.18 9.61
C THR A 90 2.60 15.01 8.51
N PRO A 91 2.18 14.91 7.24
CA PRO A 91 2.69 15.78 6.16
C PRO A 91 2.50 17.27 6.46
N GLU A 92 1.37 17.64 7.10
CA GLU A 92 1.06 19.02 7.48
C GLU A 92 2.03 19.53 8.54
N GLU A 93 2.26 18.75 9.59
CA GLU A 93 3.23 19.08 10.66
C GLU A 93 4.65 19.16 10.11
N PHE A 94 5.03 18.25 9.21
CA PHE A 94 6.31 18.26 8.54
C PHE A 94 6.50 19.57 7.75
N ASN A 95 5.52 19.96 6.93
CA ASN A 95 5.58 21.20 6.13
C ASN A 95 5.67 22.45 7.02
N GLN A 96 4.95 22.49 8.14
CA GLN A 96 5.04 23.60 9.09
C GLN A 96 6.45 23.72 9.69
N ARG A 97 7.05 22.59 10.10
CA ARG A 97 8.39 22.56 10.70
C ARG A 97 9.51 22.81 9.68
N LEU A 98 9.32 22.39 8.42
CA LEU A 98 10.32 22.46 7.37
C LEU A 98 10.91 23.86 7.19
N SER A 99 10.07 24.90 7.28
CA SER A 99 10.47 26.30 7.13
C SER A 99 11.39 26.82 8.24
N PHE A 100 11.36 26.18 9.41
CA PHE A 100 12.12 26.59 10.60
C PHE A 100 13.28 25.64 10.91
N SER A 101 13.34 24.49 10.26
CA SER A 101 14.39 23.48 10.52
C SER A 101 15.67 23.80 9.76
N SER A 102 16.79 23.80 10.47
CA SER A 102 18.12 24.02 9.87
C SER A 102 18.68 22.76 9.19
N SER A 103 18.26 21.58 9.61
CA SER A 103 18.66 20.31 9.04
C SER A 103 17.47 19.35 8.93
N VAL A 104 17.23 18.83 7.73
CA VAL A 104 16.21 17.81 7.44
C VAL A 104 16.86 16.68 6.65
N ARG A 105 16.70 15.46 7.13
CA ARG A 105 17.25 14.24 6.52
C ARG A 105 16.22 13.12 6.56
N THR A 106 16.32 12.21 5.60
CA THR A 106 15.55 10.97 5.57
C THR A 106 16.48 9.77 5.64
N SER A 107 16.06 8.74 6.33
CA SER A 107 16.75 7.45 6.40
C SER A 107 15.83 6.33 5.93
N GLN A 108 16.42 5.33 5.29
CA GLN A 108 15.70 4.10 4.94
C GLN A 108 15.22 3.37 6.20
N PRO A 109 14.18 2.54 6.13
CA PRO A 109 13.78 1.68 7.23
C PRO A 109 14.93 0.79 7.70
N SER A 110 14.97 0.50 9.00
CA SER A 110 15.97 -0.41 9.55
C SER A 110 15.79 -1.84 9.04
N PRO A 111 16.85 -2.68 9.05
CA PRO A 111 16.71 -4.10 8.70
C PRO A 111 15.65 -4.82 9.53
N GLY A 112 15.52 -4.50 10.83
CA GLY A 112 14.49 -5.04 11.71
C GLY A 112 13.08 -4.66 11.27
N ALA A 113 12.86 -3.40 10.88
CA ALA A 113 11.54 -2.95 10.39
C ALA A 113 11.07 -3.73 9.16
N PHE A 114 11.98 -4.06 8.22
CA PHE A 114 11.66 -4.92 7.09
C PHE A 114 11.33 -6.35 7.52
N GLN A 115 12.14 -6.93 8.42
CA GLN A 115 11.94 -8.30 8.92
C GLN A 115 10.59 -8.44 9.63
N ASP A 116 10.26 -7.49 10.52
CA ASP A 116 9.00 -7.47 11.26
C ASP A 116 7.81 -7.31 10.31
N ALA A 117 7.91 -6.41 9.34
CA ALA A 117 6.85 -6.18 8.35
C ALA A 117 6.63 -7.41 7.47
N PHE A 118 7.69 -8.06 7.00
CA PHE A 118 7.59 -9.27 6.17
C PHE A 118 7.04 -10.45 6.99
N ALA A 119 7.53 -10.66 8.21
CA ALA A 119 7.01 -11.71 9.08
C ALA A 119 5.52 -11.53 9.36
N ALA A 120 5.10 -10.31 9.72
CA ALA A 120 3.70 -10.01 9.95
C ALA A 120 2.84 -10.22 8.68
N ALA A 121 3.31 -9.77 7.51
CA ALA A 121 2.58 -9.97 6.26
C ALA A 121 2.50 -11.44 5.83
N LEU A 122 3.56 -12.24 6.05
CA LEU A 122 3.59 -13.67 5.74
C LEU A 122 2.72 -14.53 6.66
N ASN A 123 2.26 -14.00 7.80
CA ASN A 123 1.24 -14.65 8.62
C ASN A 123 -0.16 -14.56 8.01
N GLU A 124 -0.38 -13.58 7.12
CA GLU A 124 -1.67 -13.30 6.50
C GLU A 124 -1.72 -13.74 5.03
N HIS A 125 -0.55 -13.94 4.39
CA HIS A 125 -0.40 -14.19 2.96
C HIS A 125 0.58 -15.33 2.68
N ASP A 126 0.37 -16.06 1.59
CA ASP A 126 1.24 -17.16 1.17
C ASP A 126 2.52 -16.65 0.50
N GLY A 127 2.46 -15.46 -0.10
CA GLY A 127 3.60 -14.77 -0.69
C GLY A 127 3.44 -13.26 -0.67
N LEU A 128 4.54 -12.53 -0.91
CA LEU A 128 4.58 -11.07 -0.88
C LEU A 128 5.23 -10.49 -2.14
N VAL A 129 4.66 -9.41 -2.65
CA VAL A 129 5.35 -8.53 -3.61
C VAL A 129 5.63 -7.19 -2.91
N SER A 130 6.93 -6.93 -2.65
CA SER A 130 7.42 -5.76 -1.95
C SER A 130 7.98 -4.76 -2.96
N ILE A 131 7.34 -3.59 -3.08
CA ILE A 131 7.60 -2.61 -4.14
C ILE A 131 8.08 -1.33 -3.49
N HIS A 132 9.29 -0.89 -3.86
CA HIS A 132 9.97 0.23 -3.21
C HIS A 132 10.36 1.34 -4.17
N LEU A 133 10.59 2.53 -3.57
CA LEU A 133 11.08 3.68 -4.30
C LEU A 133 12.39 3.40 -5.03
N SER A 134 12.74 4.29 -5.95
CA SER A 134 13.94 4.20 -6.78
C SER A 134 15.21 3.95 -5.96
N ALA A 135 15.93 2.89 -6.30
CA ALA A 135 17.24 2.58 -5.72
C ALA A 135 18.31 3.65 -5.98
N ALA A 136 18.07 4.53 -6.95
CA ALA A 136 18.94 5.69 -7.21
C ALA A 136 18.75 6.80 -6.15
N MET A 137 17.62 6.81 -5.44
CA MET A 137 17.27 7.83 -4.45
C MET A 137 17.47 7.37 -3.01
N SER A 138 17.32 6.06 -2.74
CA SER A 138 17.38 5.50 -1.39
C SER A 138 17.86 4.05 -1.38
N GLY A 139 18.51 3.65 -0.28
CA GLY A 139 18.86 2.24 -0.01
C GLY A 139 17.67 1.37 0.42
N THR A 140 16.45 1.89 0.43
CA THR A 140 15.25 1.17 0.88
C THR A 140 15.04 -0.15 0.14
N TRP A 141 15.16 -0.14 -1.20
CA TRP A 141 15.06 -1.36 -2.00
C TRP A 141 16.14 -2.39 -1.63
N GLN A 142 17.39 -1.95 -1.46
CA GLN A 142 18.51 -2.84 -1.07
C GLN A 142 18.27 -3.44 0.32
N GLY A 143 17.72 -2.63 1.27
CA GLY A 143 17.33 -3.08 2.59
C GLY A 143 16.25 -4.17 2.54
N ALA A 144 15.22 -3.97 1.73
CA ALA A 144 14.16 -4.95 1.51
C ALA A 144 14.71 -6.27 0.89
N VAL A 145 15.59 -6.17 -0.11
CA VAL A 145 16.26 -7.35 -0.72
C VAL A 145 17.08 -8.09 0.31
N ALA A 146 17.83 -7.39 1.15
CA ALA A 146 18.62 -8.03 2.21
C ALA A 146 17.74 -8.75 3.23
N ALA A 147 16.63 -8.13 3.64
CA ALA A 147 15.71 -8.71 4.61
C ALA A 147 14.90 -9.91 4.07
N SER A 148 14.65 -9.96 2.76
CA SER A 148 13.86 -11.05 2.12
C SER A 148 14.65 -12.34 1.88
N ARG A 149 15.98 -12.34 2.07
CA ARG A 149 16.85 -13.49 1.66
C ARG A 149 16.42 -14.84 2.24
N ASN A 150 15.98 -14.88 3.49
CA ASN A 150 15.58 -16.11 4.17
C ASN A 150 14.18 -16.61 3.74
N SER A 151 13.45 -15.82 2.93
CA SER A 151 12.12 -16.13 2.41
C SER A 151 12.01 -15.77 0.93
N ALA A 152 13.10 -15.91 0.18
CA ALA A 152 13.19 -15.48 -1.22
C ALA A 152 12.26 -16.29 -2.15
N ASP A 153 11.84 -17.47 -1.75
CA ASP A 153 10.81 -18.29 -2.38
C ASP A 153 9.40 -17.67 -2.26
N ARG A 154 9.14 -16.94 -1.17
CA ARG A 154 7.84 -16.34 -0.84
C ARG A 154 7.80 -14.82 -1.00
N ILE A 155 8.93 -14.14 -1.22
CA ILE A 155 8.97 -12.68 -1.31
C ILE A 155 9.65 -12.25 -2.61
N ARG A 156 8.93 -11.47 -3.44
CA ARG A 156 9.49 -10.76 -4.60
C ARG A 156 9.72 -9.31 -4.23
N VAL A 157 10.92 -8.79 -4.48
CA VAL A 157 11.27 -7.39 -4.16
C VAL A 157 11.55 -6.62 -5.44
N LEU A 158 10.74 -5.60 -5.70
CA LEU A 158 10.80 -4.78 -6.91
C LEU A 158 11.33 -3.36 -6.63
N ASN A 159 12.32 -2.93 -7.41
CA ASN A 159 12.69 -1.53 -7.56
C ASN A 159 11.78 -0.88 -8.61
N SER A 160 10.88 -0.02 -8.18
CA SER A 160 9.95 0.67 -9.10
C SER A 160 10.65 1.67 -10.03
N LYS A 161 11.82 2.16 -9.65
CA LYS A 161 12.54 3.31 -10.26
C LYS A 161 11.74 4.62 -10.21
N LEU A 162 10.72 4.68 -9.39
CA LEU A 162 9.78 5.78 -9.21
C LEU A 162 9.76 6.21 -7.75
N VAL A 163 9.04 7.28 -7.46
CA VAL A 163 8.80 7.83 -6.12
C VAL A 163 7.41 8.47 -6.08
N SER A 164 6.90 8.76 -4.90
CA SER A 164 5.63 9.47 -4.70
C SER A 164 4.46 8.73 -5.38
N ILE A 165 3.51 9.46 -5.92
CA ILE A 165 2.35 8.87 -6.60
C ILE A 165 2.73 7.95 -7.77
N GLY A 166 3.91 8.16 -8.39
CA GLY A 166 4.42 7.25 -9.42
C GLY A 166 4.68 5.85 -8.89
N LEU A 167 5.29 5.73 -7.71
CA LEU A 167 5.40 4.47 -6.98
C LEU A 167 4.00 3.95 -6.57
N GLY A 168 3.15 4.84 -6.04
CA GLY A 168 1.79 4.50 -5.63
C GLY A 168 0.96 3.86 -6.74
N MET A 169 1.07 4.34 -7.98
CA MET A 169 0.37 3.75 -9.13
C MET A 169 0.83 2.31 -9.41
N VAL A 170 2.13 2.02 -9.27
CA VAL A 170 2.66 0.66 -9.44
C VAL A 170 2.17 -0.26 -8.32
N VAL A 171 2.20 0.23 -7.08
CA VAL A 171 1.70 -0.49 -5.90
C VAL A 171 0.20 -0.81 -6.04
N LEU A 172 -0.59 0.16 -6.48
CA LEU A 172 -2.03 0.00 -6.67
C LEU A 172 -2.36 -1.03 -7.77
N GLU A 173 -1.60 -1.03 -8.86
CA GLU A 173 -1.80 -2.01 -9.94
C GLU A 173 -1.48 -3.44 -9.47
N ALA A 174 -0.38 -3.62 -8.73
CA ALA A 174 -0.04 -4.89 -8.10
C ALA A 174 -1.14 -5.35 -7.12
N ALA A 175 -1.62 -4.44 -6.28
CA ALA A 175 -2.66 -4.74 -5.31
C ALA A 175 -3.99 -5.16 -5.96
N LYS A 176 -4.41 -4.47 -7.02
CA LYS A 176 -5.58 -4.86 -7.82
C LYS A 176 -5.41 -6.23 -8.46
N ARG A 177 -4.20 -6.58 -8.89
CA ARG A 177 -3.91 -7.87 -9.48
C ARG A 177 -3.95 -8.98 -8.44
N ALA A 178 -3.35 -8.75 -7.26
CA ALA A 178 -3.38 -9.65 -6.12
C ALA A 178 -4.81 -9.91 -5.63
N GLN A 179 -5.64 -8.86 -5.51
CA GLN A 179 -7.04 -8.99 -5.10
C GLN A 179 -7.87 -9.90 -6.03
N LYS A 180 -7.51 -9.97 -7.31
CA LYS A 180 -8.14 -10.87 -8.30
C LYS A 180 -7.65 -12.32 -8.17
N GLY A 181 -6.85 -12.66 -7.18
CA GLY A 181 -6.33 -14.01 -6.94
C GLY A 181 -5.24 -14.43 -7.92
N ALA A 182 -4.43 -13.49 -8.41
CA ALA A 182 -3.28 -13.79 -9.23
C ALA A 182 -2.14 -14.40 -8.40
N THR A 183 -1.32 -15.22 -9.03
CA THR A 183 -0.09 -15.79 -8.44
C THR A 183 0.94 -14.70 -8.15
N ILE A 184 1.93 -14.99 -7.30
CA ILE A 184 3.00 -14.04 -6.98
C ILE A 184 3.77 -13.57 -8.21
N ASP A 185 4.03 -14.44 -9.16
CA ASP A 185 4.75 -14.12 -10.39
C ASP A 185 3.91 -13.24 -11.32
N GLU A 186 2.59 -13.48 -11.41
CA GLU A 186 1.68 -12.61 -12.17
C GLU A 186 1.53 -11.21 -11.54
N VAL A 187 1.56 -11.11 -10.21
CA VAL A 187 1.51 -9.83 -9.49
C VAL A 187 2.82 -9.07 -9.69
N GLU A 188 3.97 -9.74 -9.58
CA GLU A 188 5.27 -9.14 -9.85
C GLU A 188 5.36 -8.62 -11.29
N GLU A 189 4.93 -9.40 -12.28
CA GLU A 189 4.94 -8.99 -13.69
C GLU A 189 4.02 -7.80 -13.93
N ALA A 190 2.83 -7.77 -13.34
CA ALA A 190 1.93 -6.63 -13.41
C ALA A 190 2.58 -5.35 -12.84
N ALA A 191 3.27 -5.46 -11.70
CA ALA A 191 4.03 -4.37 -11.11
C ALA A 191 5.16 -3.89 -12.01
N ARG A 192 5.95 -4.80 -12.60
CA ARG A 192 7.02 -4.48 -13.55
C ARG A 192 6.49 -3.78 -14.80
N ALA A 193 5.41 -4.31 -15.36
CA ALA A 193 4.75 -3.72 -16.51
C ALA A 193 4.19 -2.33 -16.19
N ALA A 194 3.59 -2.11 -15.03
CA ALA A 194 3.13 -0.82 -14.57
C ALA A 194 4.30 0.17 -14.43
N ALA A 195 5.39 -0.24 -13.76
CA ALA A 195 6.57 0.60 -13.59
C ALA A 195 7.19 1.03 -14.93
N SER A 196 7.25 0.13 -15.91
CA SER A 196 7.82 0.41 -17.24
C SER A 196 7.00 1.43 -18.05
N ARG A 197 5.67 1.43 -17.85
CA ARG A 197 4.74 2.35 -18.53
C ARG A 197 4.56 3.69 -17.82
N THR A 198 4.85 3.74 -16.52
CA THR A 198 4.67 4.97 -15.72
C THR A 198 5.76 5.98 -16.06
N ARG A 199 5.34 7.20 -16.36
CA ARG A 199 6.22 8.38 -16.48
C ARG A 199 5.81 9.35 -15.37
N PHE A 200 6.77 9.70 -14.54
CA PHE A 200 6.56 10.60 -13.41
C PHE A 200 7.33 11.89 -13.63
N TYR A 201 6.64 13.01 -13.58
CA TYR A 201 7.20 14.36 -13.69
C TYR A 201 6.89 15.12 -12.41
N VAL A 202 7.87 15.85 -11.90
CA VAL A 202 7.73 16.69 -10.71
C VAL A 202 8.22 18.08 -11.01
N GLY A 203 7.43 19.09 -10.66
CA GLY A 203 7.84 20.49 -10.60
C GLY A 203 8.29 20.80 -9.17
N LEU A 204 9.46 21.40 -9.02
CA LEU A 204 9.99 21.81 -7.72
C LEU A 204 10.16 23.34 -7.73
N ASP A 205 9.67 24.00 -6.69
CA ASP A 205 9.86 25.45 -6.51
C ASP A 205 11.33 25.78 -6.22
N THR A 206 12.04 24.85 -5.54
CA THR A 206 13.47 24.95 -5.26
C THR A 206 14.14 23.57 -5.29
N LEU A 207 15.39 23.53 -5.72
CA LEU A 207 16.24 22.33 -5.65
C LEU A 207 17.03 22.22 -4.33
N ASP A 208 16.95 23.22 -3.44
CA ASP A 208 17.82 23.32 -2.26
C ASP A 208 17.76 22.07 -1.38
N TYR A 209 16.55 21.57 -1.11
CA TYR A 209 16.37 20.37 -0.29
C TYR A 209 16.90 19.12 -0.97
N ALA A 210 16.71 18.99 -2.27
CA ALA A 210 17.23 17.85 -3.05
C ALA A 210 18.76 17.86 -3.13
N VAL A 211 19.37 19.04 -3.25
CA VAL A 211 20.84 19.23 -3.25
C VAL A 211 21.40 18.96 -1.86
N ARG A 212 20.83 19.54 -0.80
CA ARG A 212 21.24 19.30 0.61
C ARG A 212 21.11 17.84 0.99
N GLY A 213 20.07 17.18 0.50
CA GLY A 213 19.84 15.74 0.68
C GLY A 213 20.74 14.84 -0.15
N GLY A 214 21.53 15.39 -1.10
CA GLY A 214 22.43 14.64 -1.98
C GLY A 214 21.73 13.84 -3.08
N ARG A 215 20.46 14.14 -3.42
CA ARG A 215 19.68 13.50 -4.49
C ARG A 215 19.87 14.18 -5.83
N VAL A 216 20.34 15.42 -5.82
CA VAL A 216 20.68 16.20 -7.01
C VAL A 216 22.10 16.77 -6.82
N SER A 217 22.94 16.68 -7.86
CA SER A 217 24.27 17.30 -7.80
C SER A 217 24.17 18.81 -7.94
N LYS A 218 25.08 19.56 -7.32
CA LYS A 218 25.13 21.03 -7.42
C LYS A 218 25.26 21.53 -8.86
N GLY A 219 25.77 20.72 -9.79
CA GLY A 219 25.91 21.06 -11.20
C GLY A 219 24.67 20.81 -12.06
N SER A 220 23.74 19.95 -11.60
CA SER A 220 22.51 19.65 -12.34
C SER A 220 21.41 20.71 -12.18
N GLY A 221 21.59 21.66 -11.28
CA GLY A 221 20.67 22.80 -11.07
C GLY A 221 20.94 24.00 -11.94
N LEU A 222 21.79 23.87 -12.94
CA LEU A 222 22.22 24.96 -13.87
C LEU A 222 21.74 24.76 -15.32
N LEU A 223 20.69 23.91 -15.50
CA LEU A 223 20.04 23.74 -16.82
C LEU A 223 18.64 24.36 -16.80
#